data_15d58090c18bc8f3100c2236a3dcc0fe
#
_entry.id   15d58090c18bc8f3100c2236a3dcc0fe
#
_cell.length_a   1.000
_cell.length_b   1.000
_cell.length_c   1.000
_cell.angle_alpha   90.00
_cell.angle_beta   90.00
_cell.angle_gamma   90.00
#
_symmetry.space_group_name_H-M   'P 1'
#
loop_
_entity.id
_entity.type
_entity.pdbx_description
1 polymer ?
#
loop_
_entity_poly.entity_id
_entity_poly.type
_entity_poly.pdbx_seq_one_letter_code
_entity_poly.pdbx_strand_id
1 'polypeptide(L)'
;MISRKTRKIRIGKLEIGGDSPIAVQSMAATQTQNLEATTRQIEVLEAAHADVIRIAVDNEKDVQALRVLRKQFPESVWSVDLQENYRLAPIVAPFVDKIRYNPGHLFHLEKEKTIREKVEFIVNAAKENDCAIRIGVNCGSVDPDYKERYKDDSVEAMVRSAVDHCQMLDEMGFENYCVSLKDSESEKVIDANRRFSQERPDVPLHLGVTEAGLPPEGIIKTRIAFEQLISAGIGDTIRVSLTLPNDDKGQEIKVGREILKDIEEGRFRSVPENFLEGLNIIACPSCSRVENDKFVDLAQDVRKMTEYAEKYKLTIAVMGCRVNGPGETDDADLGLWC
;
A
#
# COMPACT_ATOMS: atom_id res chain seq x y z
N MET A 1 13.23 15.76 -2.25
CA MET A 1 12.13 15.23 -1.42
C MET A 1 12.33 15.66 0.03
N ILE A 2 11.28 16.07 0.73
CA ILE A 2 11.31 16.33 2.18
C ILE A 2 11.33 14.96 2.84
N SER A 3 12.46 14.53 3.39
CA SER A 3 12.54 13.25 4.11
C SER A 3 12.03 13.43 5.53
N ARG A 4 10.99 12.69 5.91
CA ARG A 4 10.57 12.53 7.30
C ARG A 4 11.65 11.73 8.03
N LYS A 5 12.17 12.26 9.14
CA LYS A 5 13.18 11.54 9.94
C LYS A 5 12.51 10.52 10.85
N THR A 6 12.20 9.34 10.31
CA THR A 6 11.81 8.19 11.13
C THR A 6 13.03 7.60 11.83
N ARG A 7 12.82 6.87 12.94
CA ARG A 7 13.88 6.07 13.53
C ARG A 7 14.29 4.94 12.59
N LYS A 8 15.54 4.53 12.64
CA LYS A 8 15.99 3.34 11.93
C LYS A 8 15.62 2.10 12.72
N ILE A 9 15.10 1.11 12.04
CA ILE A 9 14.84 -0.22 12.59
C ILE A 9 15.50 -1.28 11.73
N ARG A 10 15.81 -2.43 12.33
CA ARG A 10 16.51 -3.51 11.67
C ARG A 10 15.60 -4.72 11.46
N ILE A 11 15.59 -5.25 10.24
CA ILE A 11 14.85 -6.46 9.85
C ILE A 11 15.89 -7.45 9.31
N GLY A 12 16.44 -8.31 10.18
CA GLY A 12 17.59 -9.13 9.85
C GLY A 12 18.78 -8.26 9.43
N LYS A 13 19.25 -8.43 8.19
CA LYS A 13 20.33 -7.63 7.60
C LYS A 13 19.89 -6.32 6.95
N LEU A 14 18.59 -6.08 6.85
CA LEU A 14 18.01 -4.88 6.21
C LEU A 14 17.74 -3.80 7.25
N GLU A 15 18.15 -2.55 6.97
CA GLU A 15 17.69 -1.36 7.69
C GLU A 15 16.59 -0.66 6.93
N ILE A 16 15.58 -0.15 7.63
CA ILE A 16 14.52 0.72 7.10
C ILE A 16 14.35 1.94 8.00
N GLY A 17 13.76 3.00 7.46
CA GLY A 17 13.59 4.26 8.20
C GLY A 17 14.80 5.18 8.08
N GLY A 18 14.67 6.39 8.61
CA GLY A 18 15.70 7.42 8.53
C GLY A 18 16.02 7.82 7.09
N ASP A 19 17.29 7.59 6.72
CA ASP A 19 17.83 7.85 5.38
C ASP A 19 18.00 6.57 4.54
N SER A 20 17.50 5.42 5.04
CA SER A 20 17.58 4.16 4.31
C SER A 20 16.69 4.18 3.05
N PRO A 21 17.09 3.51 1.97
CA PRO A 21 16.24 3.36 0.79
C PRO A 21 14.91 2.68 1.13
N ILE A 22 13.84 3.05 0.43
CA ILE A 22 12.52 2.43 0.62
C ILE A 22 12.58 0.98 0.16
N ALA A 23 12.32 0.04 1.08
CA ALA A 23 12.37 -1.38 0.81
C ALA A 23 11.08 -1.88 0.15
N VAL A 24 11.21 -2.79 -0.83
CA VAL A 24 10.09 -3.39 -1.54
C VAL A 24 9.85 -4.81 -1.03
N GLN A 25 8.68 -5.02 -0.45
CA GLN A 25 8.23 -6.31 0.07
C GLN A 25 7.18 -6.92 -0.86
N SER A 26 7.21 -8.25 -1.03
CA SER A 26 6.07 -9.02 -1.53
C SER A 26 5.75 -10.19 -0.60
N MET A 27 4.75 -10.99 -0.97
CA MET A 27 4.24 -12.06 -0.13
C MET A 27 4.04 -13.33 -0.95
N ALA A 28 4.50 -14.46 -0.41
CA ALA A 28 4.11 -15.76 -0.92
C ALA A 28 2.59 -15.94 -0.76
N ALA A 29 1.93 -16.32 -1.86
CA ALA A 29 0.48 -16.51 -1.93
C ALA A 29 0.11 -18.01 -1.91
N THR A 30 1.09 -18.89 -1.84
CA THR A 30 0.91 -20.35 -1.73
C THR A 30 0.55 -20.75 -0.30
N GLN A 31 -0.07 -21.91 -0.14
CA GLN A 31 -0.20 -22.54 1.17
C GLN A 31 1.20 -22.89 1.68
N THR A 32 1.60 -22.34 2.82
CA THR A 32 2.96 -22.47 3.37
C THR A 32 3.40 -23.92 3.54
N GLN A 33 2.45 -24.82 3.83
CA GLN A 33 2.68 -26.26 3.95
C GLN A 33 3.03 -26.96 2.61
N ASN A 34 2.67 -26.36 1.49
CA ASN A 34 3.07 -26.87 0.18
C ASN A 34 4.49 -26.37 -0.12
N LEU A 35 5.48 -27.16 0.33
CA LEU A 35 6.89 -26.79 0.23
C LEU A 35 7.33 -26.54 -1.21
N GLU A 36 6.92 -27.37 -2.16
CA GLU A 36 7.31 -27.22 -3.57
C GLU A 36 6.80 -25.89 -4.14
N ALA A 37 5.51 -25.62 -4.01
CA ALA A 37 4.91 -24.38 -4.53
C ALA A 37 5.47 -23.14 -3.81
N THR A 38 5.71 -23.23 -2.50
CA THR A 38 6.23 -22.09 -1.72
C THR A 38 7.71 -21.84 -2.03
N THR A 39 8.52 -22.88 -2.18
CA THR A 39 9.93 -22.78 -2.64
C THR A 39 9.98 -22.06 -3.98
N ARG A 40 9.23 -22.55 -4.98
CA ARG A 40 9.18 -21.91 -6.31
C ARG A 40 8.77 -20.43 -6.24
N GLN A 41 7.80 -20.10 -5.40
CA GLN A 41 7.36 -18.72 -5.27
C GLN A 41 8.40 -17.83 -4.58
N ILE A 42 9.12 -18.33 -3.57
CA ILE A 42 10.26 -17.63 -2.96
C ILE A 42 11.34 -17.36 -4.02
N GLU A 43 11.69 -18.34 -4.85
CA GLU A 43 12.65 -18.19 -5.95
C GLU A 43 12.22 -17.09 -6.94
N VAL A 44 10.93 -17.04 -7.29
CA VAL A 44 10.37 -15.97 -8.15
C VAL A 44 10.54 -14.60 -7.52
N LEU A 45 10.28 -14.47 -6.20
CA LEU A 45 10.41 -13.22 -5.48
C LEU A 45 11.87 -12.79 -5.29
N GLU A 46 12.78 -13.74 -5.04
CA GLU A 46 14.22 -13.46 -4.98
C GLU A 46 14.77 -13.03 -6.34
N ALA A 47 14.39 -13.73 -7.41
CA ALA A 47 14.78 -13.38 -8.78
C ALA A 47 14.27 -11.99 -9.20
N ALA A 48 13.16 -11.53 -8.63
CA ALA A 48 12.64 -10.18 -8.79
C ALA A 48 13.30 -9.16 -7.85
N HIS A 49 14.25 -9.57 -7.01
CA HIS A 49 14.95 -8.75 -6.02
C HIS A 49 14.03 -8.16 -4.95
N ALA A 50 13.16 -8.98 -4.35
CA ALA A 50 12.41 -8.59 -3.15
C ALA A 50 13.36 -8.32 -2.00
N ASP A 51 13.22 -7.15 -1.32
CA ASP A 51 14.01 -6.84 -0.14
C ASP A 51 13.51 -7.61 1.09
N VAL A 52 12.19 -7.87 1.15
CA VAL A 52 11.55 -8.66 2.21
C VAL A 52 10.50 -9.60 1.59
N ILE A 53 10.55 -10.87 1.96
CA ILE A 53 9.52 -11.86 1.57
C ILE A 53 8.64 -12.16 2.77
N ARG A 54 7.31 -11.95 2.62
CA ARG A 54 6.35 -12.28 3.68
C ARG A 54 5.74 -13.65 3.45
N ILE A 55 5.67 -14.46 4.52
CA ILE A 55 5.09 -15.79 4.53
C ILE A 55 3.99 -15.83 5.60
N ALA A 56 2.84 -16.41 5.31
CA ALA A 56 1.75 -16.58 6.27
C ALA A 56 1.98 -17.82 7.13
N VAL A 57 1.66 -17.73 8.42
CA VAL A 57 1.70 -18.86 9.35
C VAL A 57 0.47 -18.81 10.24
N ASP A 58 -0.31 -19.88 10.23
CA ASP A 58 -1.57 -19.97 10.97
C ASP A 58 -1.58 -21.14 11.98
N ASN A 59 -0.78 -22.16 11.72
CA ASN A 59 -0.72 -23.38 12.53
C ASN A 59 0.69 -23.98 12.57
N GLU A 60 0.85 -25.02 13.41
CA GLU A 60 2.16 -25.70 13.59
C GLU A 60 2.71 -26.35 12.32
N LYS A 61 1.86 -26.80 11.40
CA LYS A 61 2.34 -27.38 10.13
C LYS A 61 3.02 -26.33 9.26
N ASP A 62 2.50 -25.09 9.28
CA ASP A 62 3.13 -23.95 8.60
C ASP A 62 4.49 -23.64 9.23
N VAL A 63 4.61 -23.74 10.56
CA VAL A 63 5.89 -23.56 11.26
C VAL A 63 6.91 -24.60 10.85
N GLN A 64 6.51 -25.86 10.71
CA GLN A 64 7.42 -26.92 10.25
C GLN A 64 7.90 -26.64 8.81
N ALA A 65 6.99 -26.23 7.94
CA ALA A 65 7.35 -25.85 6.58
C ALA A 65 8.30 -24.64 6.56
N LEU A 66 8.05 -23.64 7.39
CA LEU A 66 8.91 -22.46 7.52
C LEU A 66 10.35 -22.84 7.91
N ARG A 67 10.53 -23.80 8.84
CA ARG A 67 11.85 -24.31 9.24
C ARG A 67 12.63 -24.95 8.08
N VAL A 68 11.92 -25.68 7.23
CA VAL A 68 12.52 -26.31 6.04
C VAL A 68 12.92 -25.25 5.02
N LEU A 69 12.01 -24.32 4.73
CA LEU A 69 12.22 -23.21 3.78
C LEU A 69 13.37 -22.30 4.22
N ARG A 70 13.49 -21.96 5.52
CA ARG A 70 14.59 -21.13 6.03
C ARG A 70 15.96 -21.74 5.78
N LYS A 71 16.09 -23.09 5.85
CA LYS A 71 17.34 -23.78 5.54
C LYS A 71 17.71 -23.70 4.06
N GLN A 72 16.70 -23.63 3.18
CA GLN A 72 16.91 -23.47 1.74
C GLN A 72 17.27 -22.05 1.34
N PHE A 73 16.71 -21.05 2.05
CA PHE A 73 16.87 -19.63 1.77
C PHE A 73 17.43 -18.85 3.00
N PRO A 74 18.65 -19.16 3.45
CA PRO A 74 19.21 -18.59 4.68
C PRO A 74 19.48 -17.09 4.57
N GLU A 75 19.69 -16.59 3.34
CA GLU A 75 20.06 -15.19 3.08
C GLU A 75 18.85 -14.27 2.84
N SER A 76 17.66 -14.80 2.64
CA SER A 76 16.46 -14.00 2.43
C SER A 76 16.01 -13.33 3.71
N VAL A 77 15.57 -12.08 3.61
CA VAL A 77 14.94 -11.37 4.74
C VAL A 77 13.45 -11.72 4.79
N TRP A 78 13.03 -12.33 5.89
CA TRP A 78 11.68 -12.86 6.02
C TRP A 78 10.81 -12.12 7.03
N SER A 79 9.58 -11.86 6.62
CA SER A 79 8.51 -11.40 7.50
C SER A 79 7.45 -12.49 7.62
N VAL A 80 7.11 -12.88 8.83
CA VAL A 80 5.96 -13.76 9.08
C VAL A 80 4.71 -12.96 9.38
N ASP A 81 3.59 -13.41 8.82
CA ASP A 81 2.25 -12.96 9.17
C ASP A 81 1.60 -13.99 10.09
N LEU A 82 1.41 -13.65 11.35
CA LEU A 82 0.80 -14.56 12.34
C LEU A 82 -0.71 -14.75 12.14
N GLN A 83 -1.29 -14.06 11.17
CA GLN A 83 -2.73 -14.05 10.91
C GLN A 83 -3.53 -13.88 12.24
N GLU A 84 -4.18 -14.93 12.73
CA GLU A 84 -4.98 -14.86 13.97
C GLU A 84 -4.29 -15.51 15.18
N ASN A 85 -3.22 -16.29 14.96
CA ASN A 85 -2.61 -17.10 16.02
C ASN A 85 -1.32 -16.50 16.57
N TYR A 86 -1.46 -15.50 17.46
CA TYR A 86 -0.34 -14.84 18.08
C TYR A 86 0.55 -15.78 18.93
N ARG A 87 0.01 -16.94 19.39
CA ARG A 87 0.75 -17.92 20.20
C ARG A 87 1.90 -18.59 19.45
N LEU A 88 1.91 -18.49 18.13
CA LEU A 88 3.01 -18.98 17.30
C LEU A 88 4.25 -18.07 17.35
N ALA A 89 4.15 -16.85 17.89
CA ALA A 89 5.26 -15.90 17.90
C ALA A 89 6.58 -16.48 18.43
N PRO A 90 6.65 -17.14 19.61
CA PRO A 90 7.93 -17.71 20.11
C PRO A 90 8.48 -18.85 19.24
N ILE A 91 7.57 -19.56 18.55
CA ILE A 91 7.95 -20.74 17.76
C ILE A 91 8.52 -20.31 16.39
N VAL A 92 8.01 -19.20 15.82
CA VAL A 92 8.47 -18.68 14.51
C VAL A 92 9.64 -17.72 14.62
N ALA A 93 9.74 -16.96 15.71
CA ALA A 93 10.76 -15.94 15.91
C ALA A 93 12.20 -16.40 15.61
N PRO A 94 12.64 -17.63 15.98
CA PRO A 94 13.97 -18.11 15.65
C PRO A 94 14.27 -18.29 14.14
N PHE A 95 13.26 -18.22 13.28
CA PHE A 95 13.39 -18.50 11.84
C PHE A 95 13.10 -17.31 10.96
N VAL A 96 12.76 -16.15 11.53
CA VAL A 96 12.30 -14.98 10.78
C VAL A 96 12.95 -13.70 11.27
N ASP A 97 12.90 -12.67 10.45
CA ASP A 97 13.53 -11.39 10.77
C ASP A 97 12.50 -10.34 11.21
N LYS A 98 11.21 -10.58 10.89
CA LYS A 98 10.10 -9.70 11.26
C LYS A 98 8.81 -10.49 11.52
N ILE A 99 8.12 -10.15 12.58
CA ILE A 99 6.80 -10.69 12.93
C ILE A 99 5.74 -9.62 12.65
N ARG A 100 4.72 -9.94 11.86
CA ARG A 100 3.55 -9.09 11.70
C ARG A 100 2.38 -9.66 12.48
N TYR A 101 1.77 -8.85 13.30
CA TYR A 101 0.45 -9.14 13.85
C TYR A 101 -0.57 -8.07 13.46
N ASN A 102 -1.85 -8.43 13.52
CA ASN A 102 -2.96 -7.51 13.32
C ASN A 102 -3.64 -7.26 14.66
N PRO A 103 -3.70 -6.00 15.15
CA PRO A 103 -4.42 -5.63 16.36
C PRO A 103 -5.82 -6.21 16.43
N GLY A 104 -6.58 -6.10 15.36
CA GLY A 104 -7.96 -6.55 15.29
C GLY A 104 -8.16 -8.07 15.29
N HIS A 105 -7.10 -8.87 15.24
CA HIS A 105 -7.19 -10.34 15.34
C HIS A 105 -6.83 -10.86 16.74
N LEU A 106 -6.26 -10.03 17.60
CA LEU A 106 -5.80 -10.48 18.92
C LEU A 106 -6.94 -10.86 19.87
N PHE A 107 -8.15 -10.40 19.63
CA PHE A 107 -9.29 -10.75 20.49
C PHE A 107 -9.96 -12.09 20.15
N HIS A 108 -9.59 -12.73 19.03
CA HIS A 108 -10.22 -13.99 18.60
C HIS A 108 -9.88 -15.16 19.53
N LEU A 109 -8.65 -15.25 19.99
CA LEU A 109 -8.15 -16.33 20.84
C LEU A 109 -7.96 -15.86 22.29
N GLU A 110 -8.13 -16.76 23.26
CA GLU A 110 -7.87 -16.53 24.67
C GLU A 110 -8.53 -15.22 25.16
N LYS A 111 -9.86 -15.18 25.10
CA LYS A 111 -10.65 -13.98 25.41
C LYS A 111 -10.49 -13.50 26.86
N GLU A 112 -9.99 -14.34 27.73
CA GLU A 112 -9.67 -14.05 29.15
C GLU A 112 -8.39 -13.22 29.30
N LYS A 113 -7.51 -13.20 28.31
CA LYS A 113 -6.28 -12.38 28.30
C LYS A 113 -6.55 -11.02 27.70
N THR A 114 -5.97 -10.01 28.31
CA THR A 114 -5.98 -8.64 27.77
C THR A 114 -5.18 -8.54 26.47
N ILE A 115 -5.49 -7.56 25.64
CA ILE A 115 -4.71 -7.26 24.43
C ILE A 115 -3.23 -6.98 24.81
N ARG A 116 -3.00 -6.26 25.92
CA ARG A 116 -1.65 -5.95 26.41
C ARG A 116 -0.84 -7.22 26.71
N GLU A 117 -1.41 -8.20 27.39
CA GLU A 117 -0.73 -9.48 27.68
C GLU A 117 -0.35 -10.24 26.40
N LYS A 118 -1.21 -10.20 25.39
CA LYS A 118 -0.94 -10.84 24.08
C LYS A 118 0.15 -10.11 23.31
N VAL A 119 0.15 -8.78 23.34
CA VAL A 119 1.19 -7.95 22.73
C VAL A 119 2.53 -8.16 23.44
N GLU A 120 2.55 -8.20 24.78
CA GLU A 120 3.74 -8.50 25.56
C GLU A 120 4.33 -9.87 25.22
N PHE A 121 3.48 -10.87 25.03
CA PHE A 121 3.92 -12.20 24.59
C PHE A 121 4.62 -12.17 23.22
N ILE A 122 4.10 -11.40 22.25
CA ILE A 122 4.74 -11.21 20.94
C ILE A 122 6.05 -10.43 21.08
N VAL A 123 6.04 -9.36 21.87
CA VAL A 123 7.22 -8.50 22.09
C VAL A 123 8.37 -9.28 22.74
N ASN A 124 8.09 -10.11 23.73
CA ASN A 124 9.10 -10.95 24.38
C ASN A 124 9.73 -11.93 23.37
N ALA A 125 8.91 -12.61 22.57
CA ALA A 125 9.40 -13.48 21.52
C ALA A 125 10.30 -12.74 20.50
N ALA A 126 9.93 -11.52 20.14
CA ALA A 126 10.71 -10.69 19.22
C ALA A 126 12.04 -10.23 19.85
N LYS A 127 12.04 -9.81 21.12
CA LYS A 127 13.26 -9.42 21.86
C LYS A 127 14.26 -10.56 21.98
N GLU A 128 13.79 -11.75 22.35
CA GLU A 128 14.63 -12.93 22.53
C GLU A 128 15.33 -13.40 21.24
N ASN A 129 14.76 -13.05 20.07
CA ASN A 129 15.24 -13.52 18.77
C ASN A 129 15.67 -12.38 17.83
N ASP A 130 15.83 -11.15 18.33
CA ASP A 130 16.22 -9.98 17.55
C ASP A 130 15.34 -9.72 16.31
N CYS A 131 14.06 -10.02 16.43
CA CYS A 131 13.08 -9.79 15.37
C CYS A 131 12.50 -8.39 15.43
N ALA A 132 12.25 -7.79 14.25
CA ALA A 132 11.39 -6.61 14.16
C ALA A 132 9.91 -6.99 14.32
N ILE A 133 9.09 -6.02 14.70
CA ILE A 133 7.63 -6.17 14.70
C ILE A 133 7.01 -5.23 13.67
N ARG A 134 5.95 -5.69 12.98
CA ARG A 134 5.06 -4.83 12.25
C ARG A 134 3.65 -4.87 12.84
N ILE A 135 3.18 -3.75 13.33
CA ILE A 135 1.78 -3.52 13.69
C ILE A 135 1.01 -3.30 12.39
N GLY A 136 0.13 -4.24 12.04
CA GLY A 136 -0.54 -4.23 10.74
C GLY A 136 -2.04 -4.01 10.85
N VAL A 137 -2.50 -2.75 10.79
CA VAL A 137 -3.92 -2.39 10.83
C VAL A 137 -4.49 -2.35 9.41
N ASN A 138 -5.57 -3.07 9.19
CA ASN A 138 -6.34 -3.03 7.94
C ASN A 138 -7.78 -2.59 8.25
N CYS A 139 -8.41 -1.82 7.37
CA CYS A 139 -9.78 -1.32 7.55
C CYS A 139 -10.81 -2.43 7.87
N GLY A 140 -10.71 -3.57 7.22
CA GLY A 140 -11.62 -4.70 7.41
C GLY A 140 -11.50 -5.38 8.78
N SER A 141 -10.34 -5.24 9.44
CA SER A 141 -9.98 -5.97 10.66
C SER A 141 -9.45 -5.06 11.77
N VAL A 142 -10.01 -3.87 11.91
CA VAL A 142 -9.80 -3.03 13.10
C VAL A 142 -10.54 -3.64 14.29
N ASP A 143 -9.95 -3.55 15.47
CA ASP A 143 -10.56 -4.00 16.73
C ASP A 143 -11.99 -3.44 16.88
N PRO A 144 -12.96 -4.25 17.26
CA PRO A 144 -14.36 -3.85 17.39
C PRO A 144 -14.59 -2.64 18.32
N ASP A 145 -13.81 -2.50 19.38
CA ASP A 145 -13.94 -1.37 20.32
C ASP A 145 -13.61 -0.03 19.64
N TYR A 146 -12.61 -0.01 18.74
CA TYR A 146 -12.29 1.19 17.96
C TYR A 146 -13.34 1.44 16.89
N LYS A 147 -13.85 0.39 16.22
CA LYS A 147 -14.93 0.53 15.24
C LYS A 147 -16.19 1.14 15.85
N GLU A 148 -16.57 0.71 17.06
CA GLU A 148 -17.73 1.26 17.75
C GLU A 148 -17.49 2.70 18.22
N ARG A 149 -16.31 2.98 18.78
CA ARG A 149 -15.95 4.31 19.28
C ARG A 149 -15.87 5.36 18.19
N TYR A 150 -15.38 4.97 17.02
CA TYR A 150 -15.15 5.86 15.85
C TYR A 150 -15.99 5.42 14.64
N LYS A 151 -17.24 5.04 14.87
CA LYS A 151 -18.15 4.48 13.85
C LYS A 151 -18.35 5.40 12.64
N ASP A 152 -18.23 6.71 12.82
CA ASP A 152 -18.43 7.71 11.77
C ASP A 152 -17.13 8.08 11.03
N ASP A 153 -15.97 7.61 11.51
CA ASP A 153 -14.65 7.82 10.89
C ASP A 153 -13.79 6.55 10.98
N SER A 154 -13.88 5.72 9.95
CA SER A 154 -13.13 4.46 9.87
C SER A 154 -11.61 4.67 9.79
N VAL A 155 -11.17 5.81 9.28
CA VAL A 155 -9.75 6.19 9.23
C VAL A 155 -9.25 6.49 10.63
N GLU A 156 -10.01 7.25 11.42
CA GLU A 156 -9.66 7.54 12.82
C GLU A 156 -9.59 6.26 13.65
N ALA A 157 -10.52 5.31 13.44
CA ALA A 157 -10.48 4.01 14.10
C ALA A 157 -9.16 3.26 13.83
N MET A 158 -8.69 3.27 12.58
CA MET A 158 -7.39 2.67 12.21
C MET A 158 -6.21 3.38 12.87
N VAL A 159 -6.21 4.72 12.85
CA VAL A 159 -5.13 5.53 13.39
C VAL A 159 -5.02 5.34 14.90
N ARG A 160 -6.13 5.43 15.64
CA ARG A 160 -6.15 5.23 17.10
C ARG A 160 -5.67 3.83 17.48
N SER A 161 -6.17 2.79 16.81
CA SER A 161 -5.71 1.42 17.04
C SER A 161 -4.19 1.28 16.82
N ALA A 162 -3.64 1.90 15.78
CA ALA A 162 -2.21 1.87 15.53
C ALA A 162 -1.39 2.63 16.58
N VAL A 163 -1.84 3.83 16.97
CA VAL A 163 -1.18 4.68 17.98
C VAL A 163 -1.13 3.99 19.33
N ASP A 164 -2.24 3.42 19.79
CA ASP A 164 -2.31 2.75 21.08
C ASP A 164 -1.41 1.50 21.13
N HIS A 165 -1.34 0.75 20.02
CA HIS A 165 -0.40 -0.37 19.92
C HIS A 165 1.07 0.09 19.88
N CYS A 166 1.39 1.21 19.24
CA CYS A 166 2.72 1.81 19.33
C CYS A 166 3.07 2.17 20.78
N GLN A 167 2.15 2.80 21.49
CA GLN A 167 2.35 3.16 22.89
C GLN A 167 2.62 1.92 23.75
N MET A 168 1.88 0.81 23.54
CA MET A 168 2.15 -0.44 24.28
C MET A 168 3.58 -0.95 24.04
N LEU A 169 4.07 -0.95 22.79
CA LEU A 169 5.43 -1.39 22.48
C LEU A 169 6.48 -0.48 23.11
N ASP A 170 6.29 0.85 23.04
CA ASP A 170 7.17 1.83 23.64
C ASP A 170 7.26 1.67 25.19
N GLU A 171 6.12 1.48 25.86
CA GLU A 171 6.04 1.22 27.30
C GLU A 171 6.74 -0.09 27.71
N MET A 172 6.78 -1.08 26.80
CA MET A 172 7.55 -2.31 26.97
C MET A 172 9.03 -2.14 26.63
N GLY A 173 9.48 -0.94 26.24
CA GLY A 173 10.86 -0.69 25.83
C GLY A 173 11.25 -1.42 24.54
N PHE A 174 10.33 -1.52 23.59
CA PHE A 174 10.57 -2.15 22.29
C PHE A 174 10.41 -1.14 21.17
N GLU A 175 11.52 -0.76 20.53
CA GLU A 175 11.54 0.27 19.48
C GLU A 175 11.76 -0.30 18.07
N ASN A 176 12.13 -1.58 17.92
CA ASN A 176 12.40 -2.22 16.64
C ASN A 176 11.10 -2.60 15.91
N TYR A 177 10.23 -1.62 15.62
CA TYR A 177 8.96 -1.86 14.96
C TYR A 177 8.62 -0.80 13.91
N CYS A 178 7.76 -1.20 12.97
CA CYS A 178 7.10 -0.34 11.99
C CYS A 178 5.59 -0.55 12.01
N VAL A 179 4.85 0.35 11.36
CA VAL A 179 3.40 0.31 11.29
C VAL A 179 2.93 0.25 9.84
N SER A 180 1.79 -0.36 9.60
CA SER A 180 1.07 -0.28 8.33
C SER A 180 -0.42 -0.01 8.57
N LEU A 181 -0.96 1.01 7.91
CA LEU A 181 -2.39 1.32 7.86
C LEU A 181 -2.85 1.16 6.42
N LYS A 182 -3.74 0.20 6.18
CA LYS A 182 -4.13 -0.20 4.83
C LYS A 182 -5.63 -0.25 4.66
N ASP A 183 -6.05 0.20 3.49
CA ASP A 183 -7.42 0.10 3.00
C ASP A 183 -7.39 -0.31 1.52
N SER A 184 -8.52 -0.73 0.97
CA SER A 184 -8.70 -0.97 -0.47
C SER A 184 -8.95 0.31 -1.27
N GLU A 185 -9.26 1.41 -0.57
CA GLU A 185 -9.44 2.74 -1.12
C GLU A 185 -8.17 3.58 -0.94
N SER A 186 -7.59 4.04 -2.04
CA SER A 186 -6.34 4.82 -2.02
C SER A 186 -6.44 6.09 -1.19
N GLU A 187 -7.59 6.76 -1.20
CA GLU A 187 -7.86 7.98 -0.44
C GLU A 187 -7.76 7.74 1.07
N LYS A 188 -8.37 6.66 1.56
CA LYS A 188 -8.30 6.28 2.98
C LYS A 188 -6.88 5.87 3.39
N VAL A 189 -6.14 5.18 2.50
CA VAL A 189 -4.72 4.88 2.73
C VAL A 189 -3.91 6.16 2.88
N ILE A 190 -4.15 7.15 2.02
CA ILE A 190 -3.47 8.46 2.08
C ILE A 190 -3.78 9.15 3.40
N ASP A 191 -5.07 9.28 3.74
CA ASP A 191 -5.52 9.99 4.94
C ASP A 191 -5.01 9.32 6.23
N ALA A 192 -5.16 8.00 6.36
CA ALA A 192 -4.69 7.25 7.53
C ALA A 192 -3.18 7.40 7.77
N ASN A 193 -2.38 7.26 6.70
CA ASN A 193 -0.93 7.37 6.84
C ASN A 193 -0.47 8.82 7.08
N ARG A 194 -1.17 9.83 6.55
CA ARG A 194 -0.91 11.24 6.84
C ARG A 194 -1.22 11.56 8.30
N ARG A 195 -2.40 11.22 8.82
CA ARG A 195 -2.79 11.44 10.22
C ARG A 195 -1.82 10.73 11.16
N PHE A 196 -1.56 9.46 10.93
CA PHE A 196 -0.60 8.70 11.74
C PHE A 196 0.79 9.32 11.74
N SER A 197 1.29 9.76 10.58
CA SER A 197 2.63 10.35 10.46
C SER A 197 2.77 11.70 11.18
N GLN A 198 1.68 12.42 11.41
CA GLN A 198 1.66 13.65 12.21
C GLN A 198 1.76 13.35 13.70
N GLU A 199 1.10 12.29 14.18
CA GLU A 199 1.11 11.91 15.59
C GLU A 199 2.34 11.13 16.00
N ARG A 200 2.82 10.28 15.09
CA ARG A 200 4.01 9.42 15.29
C ARG A 200 5.01 9.65 14.16
N PRO A 201 5.64 10.84 14.15
CA PRO A 201 6.59 11.21 13.10
C PRO A 201 7.87 10.36 13.11
N ASP A 202 8.17 9.74 14.23
CA ASP A 202 9.34 8.89 14.47
C ASP A 202 9.21 7.45 13.97
N VAL A 203 7.97 6.95 13.78
CA VAL A 203 7.72 5.54 13.49
C VAL A 203 7.77 5.26 11.99
N PRO A 204 8.58 4.28 11.52
CA PRO A 204 8.61 3.87 10.12
C PRO A 204 7.27 3.28 9.64
N LEU A 205 6.90 3.61 8.40
CA LEU A 205 5.65 3.19 7.78
C LEU A 205 5.86 2.22 6.63
N HIS A 206 5.04 1.15 6.64
CA HIS A 206 4.92 0.20 5.55
C HIS A 206 3.66 0.48 4.74
N LEU A 207 3.82 1.08 3.56
CA LEU A 207 2.69 1.45 2.71
C LEU A 207 2.17 0.29 1.86
N GLY A 208 0.90 0.37 1.54
CA GLY A 208 0.25 -0.54 0.59
C GLY A 208 -1.25 -0.30 0.53
N VAL A 209 -1.82 -0.47 -0.66
CA VAL A 209 -3.27 -0.59 -0.86
C VAL A 209 -3.60 -2.08 -0.76
N THR A 210 -4.50 -2.47 0.15
CA THR A 210 -4.92 -3.87 0.25
C THR A 210 -5.95 -4.17 -0.83
N GLU A 211 -5.93 -5.42 -1.36
CA GLU A 211 -6.92 -5.84 -2.36
C GLU A 211 -7.03 -4.86 -3.55
N ALA A 212 -5.89 -4.37 -4.03
CA ALA A 212 -5.89 -3.37 -5.09
C ALA A 212 -6.52 -3.86 -6.40
N GLY A 213 -6.49 -5.18 -6.64
CA GLY A 213 -7.14 -5.82 -7.76
C GLY A 213 -6.18 -6.22 -8.90
N LEU A 214 -6.77 -6.43 -10.06
CA LEU A 214 -6.02 -6.81 -11.28
C LEU A 214 -5.24 -5.61 -11.84
N PRO A 215 -4.12 -5.84 -12.55
CA PRO A 215 -3.56 -4.83 -13.44
C PRO A 215 -4.53 -4.51 -14.61
N PRO A 216 -4.59 -3.24 -15.11
CA PRO A 216 -3.82 -2.07 -14.66
C PRO A 216 -4.43 -1.34 -13.46
N GLU A 217 -5.70 -1.58 -13.11
CA GLU A 217 -6.45 -0.82 -12.10
C GLU A 217 -5.80 -0.88 -10.72
N GLY A 218 -5.31 -2.07 -10.32
CA GLY A 218 -4.59 -2.23 -9.06
C GLY A 218 -3.29 -1.44 -9.01
N ILE A 219 -2.60 -1.29 -10.13
CA ILE A 219 -1.40 -0.47 -10.26
C ILE A 219 -1.75 1.01 -10.11
N ILE A 220 -2.83 1.48 -10.77
CA ILE A 220 -3.29 2.87 -10.69
C ILE A 220 -3.65 3.23 -9.25
N LYS A 221 -4.47 2.40 -8.58
CA LYS A 221 -4.81 2.61 -7.15
C LYS A 221 -3.57 2.72 -6.28
N THR A 222 -2.59 1.83 -6.49
CA THR A 222 -1.34 1.83 -5.74
C THR A 222 -0.53 3.10 -6.01
N ARG A 223 -0.42 3.54 -7.27
CA ARG A 223 0.27 4.77 -7.64
C ARG A 223 -0.35 6.00 -7.00
N ILE A 224 -1.68 6.13 -7.02
CA ILE A 224 -2.38 7.26 -6.40
C ILE A 224 -1.95 7.41 -4.93
N ALA A 225 -1.92 6.32 -4.17
CA ALA A 225 -1.52 6.36 -2.76
C ALA A 225 -0.01 6.63 -2.60
N PHE A 226 0.85 5.93 -3.35
CA PHE A 226 2.30 6.00 -3.15
C PHE A 226 2.88 7.33 -3.64
N GLU A 227 2.43 7.84 -4.77
CA GLU A 227 2.88 9.12 -5.30
C GLU A 227 2.56 10.27 -4.33
N GLN A 228 1.37 10.24 -3.70
CA GLN A 228 0.96 11.23 -2.71
C GLN A 228 1.72 11.13 -1.37
N LEU A 229 1.99 9.92 -0.91
CA LEU A 229 2.61 9.71 0.40
C LEU A 229 4.14 9.83 0.32
N ILE A 230 4.76 9.14 -0.62
CA ILE A 230 6.23 9.08 -0.73
C ILE A 230 6.80 10.45 -1.12
N SER A 231 6.13 11.22 -2.00
CA SER A 231 6.54 12.60 -2.32
C SER A 231 6.52 13.52 -1.09
N ALA A 232 5.63 13.24 -0.14
CA ALA A 232 5.55 13.94 1.15
C ALA A 232 6.54 13.39 2.20
N GLY A 233 7.43 12.44 1.82
CA GLY A 233 8.39 11.80 2.72
C GLY A 233 7.77 10.76 3.66
N ILE A 234 6.58 10.24 3.34
CA ILE A 234 5.86 9.25 4.14
C ILE A 234 6.00 7.88 3.48
N GLY A 235 6.65 6.94 4.15
CA GLY A 235 6.83 5.56 3.71
C GLY A 235 8.30 5.13 3.70
N ASP A 236 8.56 4.02 4.39
CA ASP A 236 9.91 3.46 4.58
C ASP A 236 10.01 2.06 3.97
N THR A 237 8.88 1.38 3.81
CA THR A 237 8.75 0.16 3.00
C THR A 237 7.42 0.14 2.27
N ILE A 238 7.36 -0.58 1.15
CA ILE A 238 6.14 -0.68 0.34
C ILE A 238 5.80 -2.14 0.01
N ARG A 239 4.50 -2.39 -0.23
CA ARG A 239 4.04 -3.58 -0.91
C ARG A 239 2.95 -3.23 -1.93
N VAL A 240 3.19 -3.57 -3.17
CA VAL A 240 2.16 -3.62 -4.22
C VAL A 240 1.38 -4.92 -4.04
N SER A 241 0.05 -4.87 -4.02
CA SER A 241 -0.83 -6.04 -3.81
C SER A 241 -1.73 -6.23 -5.00
N LEU A 242 -1.30 -7.07 -5.95
CA LEU A 242 -2.02 -7.34 -7.19
C LEU A 242 -2.59 -8.77 -7.20
N THR A 243 -3.72 -8.92 -7.87
CA THR A 243 -4.29 -10.23 -8.19
C THR A 243 -3.57 -10.78 -9.41
N LEU A 244 -2.59 -11.65 -9.16
CA LEU A 244 -1.71 -12.24 -10.17
C LEU A 244 -1.64 -13.76 -10.01
N PRO A 245 -1.38 -14.52 -11.08
CA PRO A 245 -0.95 -15.91 -10.97
C PRO A 245 0.28 -16.03 -10.08
N ASN A 246 0.44 -17.18 -9.42
CA ASN A 246 1.54 -17.39 -8.48
C ASN A 246 2.93 -17.21 -9.12
N ASP A 247 3.10 -17.65 -10.35
CA ASP A 247 4.36 -17.53 -11.10
C ASP A 247 4.69 -16.08 -11.50
N ASP A 248 3.69 -15.20 -11.50
CA ASP A 248 3.82 -13.80 -11.88
C ASP A 248 3.99 -12.83 -10.68
N LYS A 249 4.03 -13.37 -9.44
CA LYS A 249 4.16 -12.54 -8.22
C LYS A 249 5.38 -11.62 -8.20
N GLY A 250 6.43 -11.95 -8.94
CA GLY A 250 7.58 -11.06 -9.14
C GLY A 250 7.23 -9.71 -9.78
N GLN A 251 6.08 -9.59 -10.47
CA GLN A 251 5.61 -8.32 -11.02
C GLN A 251 5.28 -7.29 -9.92
N GLU A 252 4.80 -7.72 -8.74
CA GLU A 252 4.57 -6.80 -7.60
C GLU A 252 5.84 -6.02 -7.24
N ILE A 253 7.00 -6.71 -7.26
CA ILE A 253 8.30 -6.09 -6.96
C ILE A 253 8.73 -5.14 -8.08
N LYS A 254 8.63 -5.57 -9.34
CA LYS A 254 8.99 -4.74 -10.50
C LYS A 254 8.18 -3.46 -10.54
N VAL A 255 6.85 -3.55 -10.38
CA VAL A 255 5.94 -2.40 -10.31
C VAL A 255 6.29 -1.49 -9.13
N GLY A 256 6.55 -2.07 -7.94
CA GLY A 256 6.96 -1.28 -6.78
C GLY A 256 8.23 -0.46 -7.03
N ARG A 257 9.26 -1.08 -7.61
CA ARG A 257 10.51 -0.38 -7.95
C ARG A 257 10.34 0.65 -9.05
N GLU A 258 9.49 0.38 -10.04
CA GLU A 258 9.16 1.33 -11.09
C GLU A 258 8.45 2.57 -10.50
N ILE A 259 7.47 2.37 -9.61
CA ILE A 259 6.80 3.48 -8.93
C ILE A 259 7.79 4.32 -8.12
N LEU A 260 8.70 3.69 -7.36
CA LEU A 260 9.72 4.40 -6.58
C LEU A 260 10.64 5.22 -7.48
N LYS A 261 11.11 4.64 -8.59
CA LYS A 261 11.94 5.33 -9.57
C LYS A 261 11.22 6.51 -10.20
N ASP A 262 9.95 6.32 -10.60
CA ASP A 262 9.15 7.39 -11.18
C ASP A 262 8.99 8.56 -10.21
N ILE A 263 8.72 8.28 -8.92
CA ILE A 263 8.61 9.32 -7.89
C ILE A 263 9.95 10.05 -7.67
N GLU A 264 11.06 9.32 -7.62
CA GLU A 264 12.41 9.89 -7.47
C GLU A 264 12.74 10.84 -8.62
N GLU A 265 12.36 10.48 -9.84
CA GLU A 265 12.55 11.26 -11.05
C GLU A 265 11.47 12.35 -11.26
N GLY A 266 10.50 12.48 -10.33
CA GLY A 266 9.43 13.48 -10.39
C GLY A 266 8.34 13.16 -11.42
N ARG A 267 8.27 11.93 -11.89
CA ARG A 267 7.22 11.46 -12.80
C ARG A 267 6.03 10.89 -12.03
N PHE A 268 4.89 11.54 -12.13
CA PHE A 268 3.64 11.13 -11.47
C PHE A 268 2.66 10.60 -12.53
N ARG A 269 2.53 9.27 -12.61
CA ARG A 269 1.70 8.61 -13.63
C ARG A 269 0.28 8.29 -13.18
N SER A 270 -0.09 8.61 -11.95
CA SER A 270 -1.49 8.62 -11.52
C SER A 270 -2.25 9.78 -12.17
N VAL A 271 -1.51 10.81 -12.61
CA VAL A 271 -1.98 11.84 -13.53
C VAL A 271 -1.46 11.46 -14.91
N PRO A 272 -2.31 11.34 -15.96
CA PRO A 272 -1.83 11.05 -17.32
C PRO A 272 -0.70 12.00 -17.73
N GLU A 273 0.36 11.46 -18.31
CA GLU A 273 1.53 12.27 -18.73
C GLU A 273 1.15 13.47 -19.60
N ASN A 274 0.05 13.35 -20.36
CA ASN A 274 -0.45 14.36 -21.29
C ASN A 274 -1.54 15.27 -20.73
N PHE A 275 -1.90 15.15 -19.44
CA PHE A 275 -3.00 15.93 -18.88
C PHE A 275 -2.76 17.45 -18.95
N LEU A 276 -1.48 17.87 -18.94
CA LEU A 276 -1.07 19.28 -19.06
C LEU A 276 -0.23 19.58 -20.31
N GLU A 277 0.23 18.55 -21.04
CA GLU A 277 1.20 18.70 -22.12
C GLU A 277 0.74 18.12 -23.47
N GLY A 278 -0.35 17.35 -23.49
CA GLY A 278 -0.90 16.72 -24.68
C GLY A 278 -2.22 17.34 -25.15
N LEU A 279 -2.96 16.56 -25.93
CA LEU A 279 -4.30 16.93 -26.35
C LEU A 279 -5.26 16.99 -25.17
N ASN A 280 -5.84 18.14 -24.91
CA ASN A 280 -6.86 18.37 -23.90
C ASN A 280 -8.21 18.62 -24.59
N ILE A 281 -9.24 17.83 -24.28
CA ILE A 281 -10.60 18.04 -24.79
C ILE A 281 -11.49 18.48 -23.62
N ILE A 282 -11.91 19.73 -23.66
CA ILE A 282 -12.87 20.31 -22.73
C ILE A 282 -14.26 20.10 -23.31
N ALA A 283 -15.15 19.44 -22.58
CA ALA A 283 -16.52 19.21 -23.03
C ALA A 283 -17.54 19.74 -22.02
N CYS A 284 -18.62 20.32 -22.51
CA CYS A 284 -19.72 20.80 -21.71
C CYS A 284 -20.42 19.64 -20.96
N PRO A 285 -20.71 19.76 -19.64
CA PRO A 285 -21.39 18.71 -18.86
C PRO A 285 -22.90 18.64 -19.13
N SER A 286 -23.44 19.45 -20.03
CA SER A 286 -24.86 19.61 -20.32
C SER A 286 -25.64 20.40 -19.24
N CYS A 287 -26.58 21.20 -19.68
CA CYS A 287 -27.52 21.89 -18.80
C CYS A 287 -28.80 22.24 -19.60
N SER A 288 -29.76 22.97 -18.99
CA SER A 288 -30.98 23.40 -19.63
C SER A 288 -30.80 24.36 -20.84
N ARG A 289 -29.59 24.83 -21.10
CA ARG A 289 -29.23 25.72 -22.22
C ARG A 289 -28.73 24.97 -23.46
N VAL A 290 -28.56 23.66 -23.38
CA VAL A 290 -28.14 22.83 -24.51
C VAL A 290 -29.26 22.83 -25.53
N GLU A 291 -28.97 23.26 -26.75
CA GLU A 291 -29.95 23.34 -27.86
C GLU A 291 -30.00 22.03 -28.66
N ASN A 292 -28.93 21.24 -28.62
CA ASN A 292 -28.84 19.98 -29.36
C ASN A 292 -28.06 18.92 -28.57
N ASP A 293 -28.74 17.85 -28.17
CA ASP A 293 -28.13 16.75 -27.36
C ASP A 293 -27.03 15.96 -28.09
N LYS A 294 -26.95 16.11 -29.42
CA LYS A 294 -25.90 15.46 -30.23
C LYS A 294 -24.50 15.99 -30.01
N PHE A 295 -24.33 17.05 -29.19
CA PHE A 295 -22.98 17.53 -28.84
C PHE A 295 -22.20 16.48 -28.05
N VAL A 296 -22.86 15.57 -27.32
CA VAL A 296 -22.20 14.46 -26.60
C VAL A 296 -21.57 13.50 -27.61
N ASP A 297 -22.32 13.14 -28.67
CA ASP A 297 -21.78 12.32 -29.75
C ASP A 297 -20.63 13.05 -30.45
N LEU A 298 -20.79 14.36 -30.71
CA LEU A 298 -19.75 15.20 -31.29
C LEU A 298 -18.47 15.19 -30.43
N ALA A 299 -18.57 15.30 -29.11
CA ALA A 299 -17.40 15.26 -28.21
C ALA A 299 -16.69 13.90 -28.29
N GLN A 300 -17.43 12.80 -28.38
CA GLN A 300 -16.84 11.47 -28.58
C GLN A 300 -16.18 11.31 -29.93
N ASP A 301 -16.80 11.82 -30.98
CA ASP A 301 -16.28 11.78 -32.34
C ASP A 301 -15.01 12.66 -32.47
N VAL A 302 -15.01 13.85 -31.87
CA VAL A 302 -13.81 14.72 -31.79
C VAL A 302 -12.69 13.98 -31.12
N ARG A 303 -12.93 13.31 -29.98
CA ARG A 303 -11.92 12.52 -29.30
C ARG A 303 -11.29 11.45 -30.20
N LYS A 304 -12.12 10.67 -30.91
CA LYS A 304 -11.65 9.65 -31.84
C LYS A 304 -10.90 10.24 -33.04
N MET A 305 -11.42 11.32 -33.61
CA MET A 305 -10.81 11.96 -34.77
C MET A 305 -9.49 12.64 -34.46
N THR A 306 -9.23 12.99 -33.21
CA THR A 306 -8.05 13.72 -32.78
C THR A 306 -7.03 12.86 -32.03
N GLU A 307 -7.20 11.54 -31.94
CA GLU A 307 -6.24 10.60 -31.32
C GLU A 307 -4.81 10.78 -31.86
N TYR A 308 -4.64 11.09 -33.14
CA TYR A 308 -3.33 11.37 -33.74
C TYR A 308 -2.65 12.62 -33.18
N ALA A 309 -3.41 13.50 -32.54
CA ALA A 309 -2.95 14.77 -31.98
C ALA A 309 -2.55 14.67 -30.50
N GLU A 310 -2.66 13.49 -29.84
CA GLU A 310 -2.32 13.29 -28.43
C GLU A 310 -0.91 13.76 -28.06
N LYS A 311 0.01 13.73 -28.99
CA LYS A 311 1.40 14.20 -28.81
C LYS A 311 1.58 15.71 -28.90
N TYR A 312 0.56 16.46 -29.28
CA TYR A 312 0.63 17.92 -29.42
C TYR A 312 -0.07 18.58 -28.23
N LYS A 313 0.51 19.66 -27.73
CA LYS A 313 -0.14 20.52 -26.74
C LYS A 313 -1.22 21.33 -27.44
N LEU A 314 -2.43 20.81 -27.41
CA LEU A 314 -3.60 21.38 -28.08
C LEU A 314 -4.82 21.24 -27.17
N THR A 315 -5.57 22.30 -27.01
CA THR A 315 -6.86 22.29 -26.28
C THR A 315 -8.00 22.46 -27.26
N ILE A 316 -8.94 21.51 -27.26
CA ILE A 316 -10.16 21.56 -28.06
C ILE A 316 -11.35 21.64 -27.11
N ALA A 317 -12.21 22.65 -27.29
CA ALA A 317 -13.44 22.80 -26.53
C ALA A 317 -14.66 22.35 -27.35
N VAL A 318 -15.52 21.49 -26.76
CA VAL A 318 -16.79 21.05 -27.39
C VAL A 318 -17.94 21.47 -26.48
N MET A 319 -18.71 22.45 -26.92
CA MET A 319 -19.76 23.09 -26.13
C MET A 319 -21.13 22.89 -26.73
N GLY A 320 -22.14 22.67 -25.87
CA GLY A 320 -23.51 22.39 -26.26
C GLY A 320 -24.41 23.64 -26.34
N CYS A 321 -23.90 24.86 -26.22
CA CYS A 321 -24.70 26.08 -26.33
C CYS A 321 -23.85 27.29 -26.68
N ARG A 322 -24.51 28.31 -27.21
CA ARG A 322 -23.91 29.60 -27.64
C ARG A 322 -23.37 30.44 -26.45
N VAL A 323 -23.81 30.19 -25.25
CA VAL A 323 -23.43 31.00 -24.08
C VAL A 323 -22.02 30.64 -23.63
N ASN A 324 -21.72 29.33 -23.51
CA ASN A 324 -20.42 28.85 -23.05
C ASN A 324 -19.44 28.64 -24.21
N GLY A 325 -19.96 28.51 -25.48
CA GLY A 325 -19.10 28.35 -26.65
C GLY A 325 -18.05 29.46 -26.77
N PRO A 326 -18.44 30.72 -26.87
CA PRO A 326 -17.48 31.83 -26.95
C PRO A 326 -16.78 32.15 -25.65
N GLY A 327 -17.44 32.00 -24.46
CA GLY A 327 -16.94 32.49 -23.21
C GLY A 327 -15.97 31.56 -22.48
N GLU A 328 -16.12 30.23 -22.64
CA GLU A 328 -15.25 29.23 -21.98
C GLU A 328 -14.25 28.58 -22.93
N THR A 329 -14.19 29.03 -24.19
CA THR A 329 -13.24 28.55 -25.20
C THR A 329 -12.11 29.54 -25.46
N ASP A 330 -12.04 30.66 -24.76
CA ASP A 330 -11.01 31.68 -24.97
C ASP A 330 -9.60 31.13 -24.73
N ASP A 331 -9.46 30.12 -23.85
CA ASP A 331 -8.19 29.42 -23.58
C ASP A 331 -8.01 28.16 -24.44
N ALA A 332 -8.94 27.84 -25.33
CA ALA A 332 -8.85 26.69 -26.23
C ALA A 332 -8.30 27.10 -27.60
N ASP A 333 -7.46 26.24 -28.19
CA ASP A 333 -6.93 26.47 -29.54
C ASP A 333 -8.02 26.29 -30.61
N LEU A 334 -8.98 25.41 -30.36
CA LEU A 334 -10.12 25.15 -31.25
C LEU A 334 -11.42 25.03 -30.43
N GLY A 335 -12.49 25.61 -30.91
CA GLY A 335 -13.82 25.52 -30.31
C GLY A 335 -14.85 24.99 -31.28
N LEU A 336 -15.67 24.04 -30.82
CA LEU A 336 -16.85 23.52 -31.53
C LEU A 336 -18.07 23.69 -30.63
N TRP A 337 -19.15 24.19 -31.19
CA TRP A 337 -20.42 24.25 -30.47
C TRP A 337 -21.60 24.01 -31.45
N CYS A 338 -22.67 23.43 -30.95
CA CYS A 338 -23.86 23.13 -31.71
C CYS A 338 -25.15 23.45 -30.91
#